data_649478846e32861e6593da1b30015028
#
_entry.id   649478846e32861e6593da1b30015028
#
_cell.length_a   1.000
_cell.length_b   1.000
_cell.length_c   1.000
_cell.angle_alpha   90.00
_cell.angle_beta   90.00
_cell.angle_gamma   90.00
#
_symmetry.space_group_name_H-M   'P 1'
#
loop_
_entity.id
_entity.type
_entity.pdbx_description
1 polymer ?
#
loop_
_entity_poly.entity_id
_entity_poly.type
_entity_poly.pdbx_seq_one_letter_code
_entity_poly.pdbx_strand_id
1 'polypeptide(L)'
;YGGQQKMVADFEAAHMARFGFASPDRKLQYEMLSVEAIGEMAHAATPSQNFGAGVPVGESKLYRKTWHETQVYDRGLLRKDQVISGPAIIIEPTGTNVVEPGWQARQDALGNLILEHVARTPRDLASTKADPILLEVMSNRFMSIADQMGATLANTSWSVNIKERFDFSCAIFDGQGDLVANAPHVPVHLGSMSDSIKTVMQQNPSIAEGDAFMLNSPYNGGTHLPDVTVVTPVFVAGKPAYWLGSRGHHADIGGRTPGSAPPDSRHIDDEGVLIDNVQLVRAGTLCEAAAIDVLSSGRYPCRNISQNMADLKAQIAANETGRREILRMVDSYGAAAVTAYMGHVQDNAEQSVRAVIAGLKDGSFVYPMDTGQQIKVTLKIDHAAGRACVDFTGTSAQHPGNYNAPFAVSRAVVLYVFRIMVGKNIPLNEGCLKPLDIIVPENS
;
A
#
# COMPACT_ATOMS: atom_id res chain seq x y z
N TYR A 1 -3.56 33.71 15.95
CA TYR A 1 -3.78 33.08 14.64
C TYR A 1 -3.52 34.14 13.56
N GLY A 2 -2.77 33.74 12.50
CA GLY A 2 -2.56 34.59 11.32
C GLY A 2 -3.91 34.81 10.61
N GLY A 3 -4.09 35.92 9.94
CA GLY A 3 -5.36 36.28 9.29
C GLY A 3 -5.87 35.22 8.31
N GLN A 4 -7.05 35.46 7.75
CA GLN A 4 -7.78 34.52 6.87
C GLN A 4 -6.91 33.88 5.77
N GLN A 5 -6.01 34.66 5.15
CA GLN A 5 -5.09 34.13 4.11
C GLN A 5 -4.14 33.05 4.64
N LYS A 6 -3.63 33.21 5.87
CA LYS A 6 -2.76 32.21 6.49
C LYS A 6 -3.53 30.95 6.82
N MET A 7 -4.77 31.05 7.30
CA MET A 7 -5.62 29.89 7.60
C MET A 7 -5.91 29.08 6.32
N VAL A 8 -6.17 29.75 5.19
CA VAL A 8 -6.36 29.10 3.89
C VAL A 8 -5.08 28.36 3.47
N ALA A 9 -3.94 29.03 3.51
CA ALA A 9 -2.66 28.43 3.12
C ALA A 9 -2.26 27.25 4.02
N ASP A 10 -2.46 27.37 5.34
CA ASP A 10 -2.19 26.28 6.29
C ASP A 10 -3.11 25.09 6.04
N PHE A 11 -4.40 25.34 5.73
CA PHE A 11 -5.35 24.28 5.38
C PHE A 11 -4.97 23.59 4.07
N GLU A 12 -4.67 24.35 3.02
CA GLU A 12 -4.28 23.79 1.71
C GLU A 12 -3.01 22.94 1.83
N ALA A 13 -2.01 23.43 2.59
CA ALA A 13 -0.80 22.66 2.86
C ALA A 13 -1.09 21.36 3.64
N ALA A 14 -1.92 21.42 4.67
CA ALA A 14 -2.32 20.25 5.44
C ALA A 14 -3.16 19.26 4.61
N HIS A 15 -4.06 19.79 3.75
CA HIS A 15 -4.86 18.98 2.84
C HIS A 15 -3.98 18.27 1.80
N MET A 16 -3.06 18.98 1.16
CA MET A 16 -2.10 18.40 0.23
C MET A 16 -1.26 17.32 0.90
N ALA A 17 -0.72 17.60 2.09
CA ALA A 17 0.09 16.65 2.83
C ALA A 17 -0.68 15.37 3.25
N ARG A 18 -2.00 15.47 3.44
CA ARG A 18 -2.83 14.35 3.89
C ARG A 18 -3.45 13.57 2.75
N PHE A 19 -3.90 14.25 1.70
CA PHE A 19 -4.73 13.69 0.64
C PHE A 19 -4.04 13.64 -0.73
N GLY A 20 -2.89 14.30 -0.91
CA GLY A 20 -2.08 14.23 -2.13
C GLY A 20 -2.58 15.11 -3.28
N PHE A 21 -3.56 15.98 -3.07
CA PHE A 21 -4.07 16.90 -4.08
C PHE A 21 -4.56 18.23 -3.49
N ALA A 22 -4.65 19.26 -4.32
CA ALA A 22 -5.25 20.55 -4.00
C ALA A 22 -6.42 20.87 -4.95
N SER A 23 -7.32 21.73 -4.50
CA SER A 23 -8.44 22.30 -5.26
C SER A 23 -8.47 23.81 -5.10
N PRO A 24 -7.54 24.55 -5.72
CA PRO A 24 -7.33 25.99 -5.45
C PRO A 24 -8.52 26.87 -5.84
N ASP A 25 -9.38 26.41 -6.76
CA ASP A 25 -10.55 27.16 -7.21
C ASP A 25 -11.76 27.03 -6.28
N ARG A 26 -11.69 26.18 -5.26
CA ARG A 26 -12.79 26.00 -4.29
C ARG A 26 -12.71 27.04 -3.17
N LYS A 27 -13.85 27.70 -2.91
CA LYS A 27 -13.99 28.57 -1.74
C LYS A 27 -14.11 27.72 -0.49
N LEU A 28 -13.24 27.99 0.50
CA LEU A 28 -13.32 27.37 1.80
C LEU A 28 -14.44 27.99 2.63
N GLN A 29 -15.16 27.16 3.40
CA GLN A 29 -16.14 27.58 4.38
C GLN A 29 -15.68 27.16 5.78
N TYR A 30 -15.75 28.05 6.74
CA TYR A 30 -15.49 27.73 8.14
C TYR A 30 -16.77 27.20 8.75
N GLU A 31 -16.81 25.91 9.03
CA GLU A 31 -17.99 25.25 9.59
C GLU A 31 -18.09 25.46 11.09
N MET A 32 -16.95 25.46 11.79
CA MET A 32 -16.89 25.57 13.24
C MET A 32 -15.66 26.36 13.68
N LEU A 33 -15.82 27.16 14.72
CA LEU A 33 -14.72 27.76 15.46
C LEU A 33 -14.81 27.24 16.91
N SER A 34 -13.77 26.53 17.37
CA SER A 34 -13.67 26.11 18.77
C SER A 34 -12.57 26.90 19.46
N VAL A 35 -12.82 27.28 20.70
CA VAL A 35 -11.84 27.96 21.55
C VAL A 35 -11.69 27.15 22.83
N GLU A 36 -10.47 26.74 23.12
CA GLU A 36 -10.11 26.10 24.37
C GLU A 36 -9.32 27.07 25.23
N ALA A 37 -9.81 27.34 26.42
CA ALA A 37 -9.10 28.15 27.41
C ALA A 37 -8.42 27.21 28.40
N ILE A 38 -7.09 27.21 28.38
CA ILE A 38 -6.28 26.40 29.31
C ILE A 38 -5.81 27.31 30.43
N GLY A 39 -6.27 27.03 31.65
CA GLY A 39 -5.72 27.65 32.86
C GLY A 39 -4.48 26.92 33.32
N GLU A 40 -3.36 27.61 33.38
CA GLU A 40 -2.17 27.03 34.02
C GLU A 40 -2.39 26.95 35.52
N MET A 41 -2.41 25.73 36.06
CA MET A 41 -2.29 25.55 37.52
C MET A 41 -0.83 25.68 37.92
N ALA A 42 -0.57 26.33 39.06
CA ALA A 42 0.77 26.34 39.61
C ALA A 42 1.28 24.92 39.77
N HIS A 43 2.35 24.58 39.06
CA HIS A 43 3.01 23.29 39.25
C HIS A 43 3.44 23.14 40.70
N ALA A 44 3.14 21.99 41.31
CA ALA A 44 3.72 21.62 42.59
C ALA A 44 5.25 21.76 42.46
N ALA A 45 5.87 22.35 43.47
CA ALA A 45 7.32 22.51 43.48
C ALA A 45 7.98 21.15 43.24
N THR A 46 8.76 21.06 42.18
CA THR A 46 9.52 19.85 41.89
C THR A 46 10.48 19.58 43.05
N PRO A 47 10.49 18.38 43.65
CA PRO A 47 11.46 18.06 44.70
C PRO A 47 12.86 18.34 44.16
N SER A 48 13.65 19.08 44.95
CA SER A 48 15.06 19.30 44.63
C SER A 48 15.79 17.96 44.68
N GLN A 49 16.31 17.51 43.55
CA GLN A 49 17.15 16.33 43.51
C GLN A 49 18.58 16.68 43.97
N ASN A 50 19.14 15.86 44.84
CA ASN A 50 20.55 15.92 45.15
C ASN A 50 21.33 15.23 44.01
N PHE A 51 22.19 15.99 43.35
CA PHE A 51 23.10 15.47 42.34
C PHE A 51 24.44 15.09 43.00
N GLY A 52 25.02 13.99 42.52
CA GLY A 52 26.33 13.52 43.01
C GLY A 52 27.51 14.06 42.19
N ALA A 53 28.67 13.46 42.39
CA ALA A 53 29.92 13.84 41.71
C ALA A 53 29.97 13.38 40.25
N GLY A 54 29.12 12.44 39.84
CA GLY A 54 29.03 11.93 38.49
C GLY A 54 30.20 11.05 38.05
N VAL A 55 30.91 10.44 39.02
CA VAL A 55 32.03 9.52 38.75
C VAL A 55 31.56 8.08 38.63
N PRO A 56 32.23 7.25 37.84
CA PRO A 56 31.95 5.81 37.80
C PRO A 56 32.11 5.17 39.17
N VAL A 57 31.25 4.23 39.49
CA VAL A 57 31.33 3.43 40.75
C VAL A 57 31.98 2.08 40.51
N GLY A 58 32.29 1.71 39.28
CA GLY A 58 32.93 0.46 38.93
C GLY A 58 33.10 0.27 37.42
N GLU A 59 33.61 -0.89 37.06
CA GLU A 59 33.82 -1.33 35.69
C GLU A 59 33.15 -2.68 35.44
N SER A 60 32.72 -2.92 34.23
CA SER A 60 32.08 -4.17 33.78
C SER A 60 32.33 -4.40 32.30
N LYS A 61 31.77 -5.47 31.75
CA LYS A 61 31.82 -5.78 30.33
C LYS A 61 30.40 -5.85 29.76
N LEU A 62 30.19 -5.18 28.67
CA LEU A 62 28.95 -5.19 27.90
C LEU A 62 29.16 -5.95 26.57
N TYR A 63 28.30 -6.92 26.28
CA TYR A 63 28.30 -7.61 25.01
C TYR A 63 27.31 -6.95 24.03
N ARG A 64 27.86 -6.43 22.93
CA ARG A 64 27.06 -5.92 21.79
C ARG A 64 27.78 -6.26 20.50
N LYS A 65 27.45 -7.39 19.89
CA LYS A 65 28.20 -8.04 18.79
C LYS A 65 29.65 -8.42 19.17
N THR A 66 30.32 -7.61 19.96
CA THR A 66 31.63 -7.81 20.55
C THR A 66 31.58 -7.42 22.04
N TRP A 67 32.58 -7.80 22.82
CA TRP A 67 32.73 -7.36 24.20
C TRP A 67 33.33 -5.95 24.25
N HIS A 68 32.74 -5.09 25.11
CA HIS A 68 33.16 -3.73 25.35
C HIS A 68 33.47 -3.56 26.84
N GLU A 69 34.65 -3.02 27.18
CA GLU A 69 34.91 -2.53 28.54
C GLU A 69 33.98 -1.35 28.82
N THR A 70 33.36 -1.32 30.00
CA THR A 70 32.20 -0.45 30.25
C THR A 70 32.27 0.11 31.65
N GLN A 71 32.12 1.41 31.79
CA GLN A 71 32.00 2.09 33.08
C GLN A 71 30.62 1.90 33.69
N VAL A 72 30.55 1.70 35.00
CA VAL A 72 29.29 1.57 35.74
C VAL A 72 29.08 2.85 36.57
N TYR A 73 27.93 3.44 36.47
CA TYR A 73 27.49 4.63 37.19
C TYR A 73 26.31 4.29 38.09
N ASP A 74 26.23 4.95 39.26
CA ASP A 74 25.03 4.95 40.11
C ASP A 74 24.16 6.15 39.75
N ARG A 75 22.89 5.93 39.41
CA ARG A 75 21.96 6.98 39.01
C ARG A 75 21.80 8.07 40.06
N GLY A 76 21.77 7.69 41.31
CA GLY A 76 21.66 8.61 42.45
C GLY A 76 22.90 9.51 42.67
N LEU A 77 24.03 9.14 42.07
CA LEU A 77 25.28 9.87 42.14
C LEU A 77 25.64 10.64 40.87
N LEU A 78 24.74 10.65 39.87
CA LEU A 78 24.97 11.41 38.64
C LEU A 78 24.96 12.92 38.92
N ARG A 79 25.77 13.65 38.15
CA ARG A 79 25.79 15.12 38.17
C ARG A 79 24.69 15.64 37.27
N LYS A 80 24.09 16.77 37.62
CA LYS A 80 23.11 17.45 36.78
C LYS A 80 23.66 17.67 35.36
N ASP A 81 22.85 17.39 34.37
CA ASP A 81 23.15 17.52 32.95
C ASP A 81 24.44 16.78 32.49
N GLN A 82 24.92 15.84 33.27
CA GLN A 82 26.04 15.00 32.87
C GLN A 82 25.69 14.17 31.68
N VAL A 83 26.54 14.23 30.66
CA VAL A 83 26.46 13.35 29.49
C VAL A 83 27.34 12.14 29.70
N ILE A 84 26.76 10.96 29.63
CA ILE A 84 27.44 9.66 29.70
C ILE A 84 27.38 9.04 28.33
N SER A 85 28.52 8.90 27.67
CA SER A 85 28.59 8.23 26.37
C SER A 85 28.65 6.71 26.56
N GLY A 86 27.88 5.99 25.72
CA GLY A 86 27.97 4.54 25.68
C GLY A 86 29.24 4.02 24.96
N PRO A 87 29.71 2.81 25.30
CA PRO A 87 29.05 1.86 26.19
C PRO A 87 29.15 2.23 27.70
N ALA A 88 28.01 2.22 28.38
CA ALA A 88 27.97 2.49 29.83
C ALA A 88 26.82 1.72 30.50
N ILE A 89 26.91 1.48 31.80
CA ILE A 89 25.86 0.88 32.61
C ILE A 89 25.49 1.88 33.72
N ILE A 90 24.20 2.17 33.89
CA ILE A 90 23.69 3.02 34.95
C ILE A 90 22.79 2.17 35.84
N ILE A 91 23.24 1.92 37.04
CA ILE A 91 22.49 1.13 38.03
C ILE A 91 21.62 2.03 38.90
N GLU A 92 20.52 1.51 39.35
CA GLU A 92 19.60 2.12 40.31
C GLU A 92 19.00 1.02 41.22
N PRO A 93 18.41 1.35 42.38
CA PRO A 93 17.95 0.35 43.36
C PRO A 93 16.98 -0.70 42.76
N THR A 94 16.23 -0.36 41.73
CA THR A 94 15.18 -1.21 41.16
C THR A 94 15.43 -1.56 39.69
N GLY A 95 16.56 -1.13 39.08
CA GLY A 95 16.80 -1.34 37.67
C GLY A 95 18.23 -1.10 37.23
N THR A 96 18.47 -1.41 35.97
CA THR A 96 19.74 -1.17 35.30
C THR A 96 19.46 -0.64 33.91
N ASN A 97 20.07 0.47 33.57
CA ASN A 97 19.95 1.08 32.23
C ASN A 97 21.28 0.85 31.50
N VAL A 98 21.18 0.29 30.30
CA VAL A 98 22.34 0.05 29.44
C VAL A 98 22.36 1.13 28.35
N VAL A 99 23.48 1.87 28.33
CA VAL A 99 23.78 2.86 27.30
C VAL A 99 24.65 2.16 26.25
N GLU A 100 24.05 1.83 25.09
CA GLU A 100 24.78 1.14 24.03
C GLU A 100 25.83 2.04 23.34
N PRO A 101 26.83 1.47 22.65
CA PRO A 101 27.73 2.25 21.78
C PRO A 101 26.93 3.12 20.80
N GLY A 102 27.29 4.39 20.68
CA GLY A 102 26.58 5.37 19.83
C GLY A 102 25.37 6.03 20.49
N TRP A 103 25.08 5.69 21.75
CA TRP A 103 24.07 6.36 22.56
C TRP A 103 24.74 7.23 23.62
N GLN A 104 24.00 8.22 24.07
CA GLN A 104 24.33 9.03 25.23
C GLN A 104 23.17 9.05 26.22
N ALA A 105 23.47 9.10 27.49
CA ALA A 105 22.52 9.30 28.58
C ALA A 105 22.78 10.60 29.28
N ARG A 106 21.75 11.35 29.66
CA ARG A 106 21.82 12.50 30.52
C ARG A 106 20.64 12.54 31.48
N GLN A 107 20.85 13.10 32.66
CA GLN A 107 19.78 13.31 33.65
C GLN A 107 19.31 14.76 33.57
N ASP A 108 17.99 14.98 33.37
CA ASP A 108 17.40 16.31 33.36
C ASP A 108 17.19 16.88 34.78
N ALA A 109 16.67 18.09 34.87
CA ALA A 109 16.40 18.78 36.14
C ALA A 109 15.31 18.09 37.00
N LEU A 110 14.47 17.24 36.38
CA LEU A 110 13.42 16.47 37.03
C LEU A 110 13.89 15.06 37.46
N GLY A 111 15.14 14.72 37.16
CA GLY A 111 15.71 13.40 37.44
C GLY A 111 15.37 12.35 36.41
N ASN A 112 14.75 12.68 35.26
CA ASN A 112 14.52 11.76 34.18
C ASN A 112 15.84 11.42 33.49
N LEU A 113 16.07 10.13 33.24
CA LEU A 113 17.20 9.68 32.42
C LEU A 113 16.76 9.70 30.94
N ILE A 114 17.40 10.57 30.16
CA ILE A 114 17.16 10.74 28.74
C ILE A 114 18.27 10.03 27.99
N LEU A 115 17.91 9.06 27.13
CA LEU A 115 18.84 8.37 26.25
C LEU A 115 18.66 8.88 24.82
N GLU A 116 19.75 9.35 24.22
CA GLU A 116 19.76 9.90 22.86
C GLU A 116 20.75 9.10 22.01
N HIS A 117 20.31 8.71 20.80
CA HIS A 117 21.19 8.10 19.83
C HIS A 117 21.97 9.18 19.08
N VAL A 118 23.26 9.35 19.39
CA VAL A 118 24.08 10.46 18.88
C VAL A 118 25.02 10.07 17.75
N ALA A 119 25.46 8.83 17.71
CA ALA A 119 26.12 8.31 16.52
C ALA A 119 25.01 7.78 15.59
N ARG A 120 24.51 8.62 14.69
CA ARG A 120 23.99 8.07 13.45
C ARG A 120 25.18 7.40 12.75
N THR A 121 25.47 6.15 13.13
CA THR A 121 26.10 5.26 12.17
C THR A 121 25.25 5.43 10.93
N PRO A 122 25.82 5.71 9.72
CA PRO A 122 25.08 5.50 8.51
C PRO A 122 24.52 4.09 8.72
N ARG A 123 23.17 3.95 8.82
CA ARG A 123 22.59 2.61 8.81
C ARG A 123 23.27 1.98 7.63
N ASP A 124 24.06 0.92 7.85
CA ASP A 124 24.56 0.13 6.74
C ASP A 124 23.33 -0.09 5.89
N LEU A 125 23.29 0.61 4.74
CA LEU A 125 22.11 0.60 3.86
C LEU A 125 21.76 -0.86 3.74
N ALA A 126 20.55 -1.23 4.06
CA ALA A 126 20.18 -2.63 4.24
C ALA A 126 20.71 -3.41 3.04
N SER A 127 21.41 -4.51 3.28
CA SER A 127 22.01 -5.31 2.23
C SER A 127 20.94 -5.64 1.18
N THR A 128 21.28 -5.53 -0.08
CA THR A 128 20.44 -5.98 -1.20
C THR A 128 20.38 -7.51 -1.31
N LYS A 129 21.23 -8.24 -0.56
CA LYS A 129 21.18 -9.70 -0.49
C LYS A 129 20.01 -10.13 0.42
N ALA A 130 19.32 -11.18 -0.01
CA ALA A 130 18.22 -11.74 0.76
C ALA A 130 18.71 -12.20 2.15
N ASP A 131 18.15 -11.61 3.19
CA ASP A 131 18.27 -12.02 4.58
C ASP A 131 16.89 -12.48 5.07
N PRO A 132 16.75 -13.69 5.64
CA PRO A 132 15.43 -14.23 6.01
C PRO A 132 14.69 -13.37 7.03
N ILE A 133 15.39 -12.74 7.98
CA ILE A 133 14.77 -11.89 9.01
C ILE A 133 14.29 -10.59 8.38
N LEU A 134 15.14 -9.97 7.56
CA LEU A 134 14.78 -8.73 6.89
C LEU A 134 13.70 -8.95 5.81
N LEU A 135 13.67 -10.13 5.17
CA LEU A 135 12.61 -10.52 4.26
C LEU A 135 11.25 -10.54 4.95
N GLU A 136 11.15 -11.16 6.13
CA GLU A 136 9.93 -11.17 6.94
C GLU A 136 9.51 -9.75 7.34
N VAL A 137 10.47 -8.93 7.82
CA VAL A 137 10.21 -7.54 8.21
C VAL A 137 9.71 -6.72 7.03
N MET A 138 10.35 -6.81 5.86
CA MET A 138 9.98 -6.05 4.66
C MET A 138 8.63 -6.50 4.11
N SER A 139 8.39 -7.82 4.03
CA SER A 139 7.10 -8.39 3.62
C SER A 139 5.95 -7.87 4.47
N ASN A 140 6.09 -7.94 5.80
CA ASN A 140 5.07 -7.45 6.73
C ASN A 140 4.89 -5.92 6.65
N ARG A 141 5.95 -5.15 6.40
CA ARG A 141 5.85 -3.71 6.18
C ARG A 141 5.08 -3.38 4.90
N PHE A 142 5.37 -4.04 3.78
CA PHE A 142 4.61 -3.83 2.54
C PHE A 142 3.13 -4.16 2.72
N MET A 143 2.80 -5.29 3.37
CA MET A 143 1.40 -5.62 3.67
C MET A 143 0.74 -4.58 4.58
N SER A 144 1.43 -4.15 5.64
CA SER A 144 0.93 -3.11 6.56
C SER A 144 0.68 -1.76 5.87
N ILE A 145 1.48 -1.38 4.88
CA ILE A 145 1.24 -0.18 4.08
C ILE A 145 -0.06 -0.32 3.28
N ALA A 146 -0.29 -1.47 2.64
CA ALA A 146 -1.53 -1.72 1.92
C ALA A 146 -2.76 -1.71 2.85
N ASP A 147 -2.63 -2.24 4.09
CA ASP A 147 -3.67 -2.15 5.12
C ASP A 147 -3.98 -0.70 5.51
N GLN A 148 -2.96 0.14 5.69
CA GLN A 148 -3.13 1.57 6.01
C GLN A 148 -3.79 2.34 4.85
N MET A 149 -3.45 2.01 3.60
CA MET A 149 -4.13 2.52 2.43
C MET A 149 -5.62 2.17 2.46
N GLY A 150 -5.94 0.89 2.72
CA GLY A 150 -7.32 0.40 2.84
C GLY A 150 -8.11 1.07 3.96
N ALA A 151 -7.50 1.23 5.14
CA ALA A 151 -8.11 1.96 6.26
C ALA A 151 -8.39 3.43 5.90
N THR A 152 -7.47 4.08 5.18
CA THR A 152 -7.67 5.45 4.70
C THR A 152 -8.84 5.50 3.72
N LEU A 153 -8.91 4.57 2.77
CA LEU A 153 -9.98 4.49 1.79
C LEU A 153 -11.35 4.31 2.46
N ALA A 154 -11.49 3.33 3.34
CA ALA A 154 -12.74 3.07 4.05
C ALA A 154 -13.21 4.27 4.89
N ASN A 155 -12.28 4.94 5.58
CA ASN A 155 -12.61 6.06 6.47
C ASN A 155 -12.96 7.36 5.73
N THR A 156 -12.53 7.53 4.47
CA THR A 156 -12.71 8.78 3.70
C THR A 156 -13.71 8.66 2.57
N SER A 157 -14.11 7.45 2.19
CA SER A 157 -15.11 7.21 1.14
C SER A 157 -16.55 7.52 1.58
N TRP A 158 -17.43 7.69 0.59
CA TRP A 158 -18.84 8.01 0.82
C TRP A 158 -19.80 6.87 0.48
N SER A 159 -19.44 6.04 -0.52
CA SER A 159 -20.32 4.94 -0.90
C SER A 159 -20.35 3.83 0.15
N VAL A 160 -21.50 3.22 0.34
CA VAL A 160 -21.72 2.07 1.23
C VAL A 160 -20.83 0.89 0.80
N ASN A 161 -20.63 0.70 -0.50
CA ASN A 161 -19.84 -0.40 -1.03
C ASN A 161 -18.40 -0.34 -0.52
N ILE A 162 -17.77 0.82 -0.59
CA ILE A 162 -16.39 1.00 -0.13
C ILE A 162 -16.33 1.11 1.40
N LYS A 163 -17.18 1.97 1.98
CA LYS A 163 -17.10 2.34 3.40
C LYS A 163 -17.52 1.24 4.36
N GLU A 164 -18.59 0.51 4.03
CA GLU A 164 -19.23 -0.45 4.94
C GLU A 164 -19.06 -1.90 4.50
N ARG A 165 -19.07 -2.16 3.18
CA ARG A 165 -18.90 -3.51 2.64
C ARG A 165 -17.44 -3.87 2.39
N PHE A 166 -16.53 -2.89 2.46
CA PHE A 166 -15.10 -3.04 2.18
C PHE A 166 -14.83 -3.64 0.78
N ASP A 167 -15.69 -3.28 -0.19
CA ASP A 167 -15.55 -3.75 -1.57
C ASP A 167 -14.52 -2.90 -2.32
N PHE A 168 -13.28 -3.07 -1.92
CA PHE A 168 -12.14 -2.38 -2.47
C PHE A 168 -10.84 -3.19 -2.27
N SER A 169 -9.78 -2.78 -2.93
CA SER A 169 -8.45 -3.33 -2.76
C SER A 169 -7.39 -2.25 -2.91
N CYS A 170 -6.35 -2.33 -2.06
CA CYS A 170 -5.17 -1.49 -2.14
C CYS A 170 -3.93 -2.37 -2.26
N ALA A 171 -2.99 -1.94 -3.11
CA ALA A 171 -1.81 -2.73 -3.41
C ALA A 171 -0.60 -1.88 -3.80
N ILE A 172 0.58 -2.48 -3.63
CA ILE A 172 1.89 -1.92 -3.94
C ILE A 172 2.49 -2.71 -5.09
N PHE A 173 3.08 -2.01 -6.04
CA PHE A 173 3.72 -2.57 -7.23
C PHE A 173 5.15 -2.08 -7.34
N ASP A 174 6.02 -2.89 -7.92
CA ASP A 174 7.39 -2.53 -8.22
C ASP A 174 7.51 -1.58 -9.43
N GLY A 175 8.75 -1.27 -9.83
CA GLY A 175 9.02 -0.40 -10.96
C GLY A 175 8.57 -0.95 -12.32
N GLN A 176 8.28 -2.23 -12.43
CA GLN A 176 7.75 -2.90 -13.62
C GLN A 176 6.22 -2.99 -13.61
N GLY A 177 5.56 -2.55 -12.54
CA GLY A 177 4.12 -2.66 -12.36
C GLY A 177 3.66 -4.05 -11.89
N ASP A 178 4.58 -4.85 -11.38
CA ASP A 178 4.29 -6.18 -10.85
C ASP A 178 3.86 -6.09 -9.37
N LEU A 179 2.82 -6.83 -9.01
CA LEU A 179 2.27 -6.84 -7.66
C LEU A 179 3.30 -7.37 -6.65
N VAL A 180 3.60 -6.57 -5.64
CA VAL A 180 4.51 -6.91 -4.53
C VAL A 180 3.77 -7.37 -3.30
N ALA A 181 2.82 -6.56 -2.86
CA ALA A 181 2.05 -6.81 -1.64
C ALA A 181 0.69 -6.12 -1.68
N ASN A 182 -0.23 -6.68 -0.93
CA ASN A 182 -1.59 -6.19 -0.76
C ASN A 182 -2.07 -6.49 0.67
N ALA A 183 -3.11 -5.80 1.10
CA ALA A 183 -3.91 -6.21 2.24
C ALA A 183 -4.83 -7.41 1.88
N PRO A 184 -5.43 -8.09 2.86
CA PRO A 184 -6.37 -9.20 2.62
C PRO A 184 -7.72 -8.68 2.10
N HIS A 185 -7.70 -8.09 0.92
CA HIS A 185 -8.84 -7.51 0.21
C HIS A 185 -9.41 -8.48 -0.84
N VAL A 186 -10.18 -7.96 -1.80
CA VAL A 186 -10.90 -8.75 -2.82
C VAL A 186 -9.94 -9.41 -3.81
N PRO A 187 -9.84 -10.75 -3.87
CA PRO A 187 -8.82 -11.44 -4.68
C PRO A 187 -8.88 -11.13 -6.18
N VAL A 188 -10.09 -11.00 -6.77
CA VAL A 188 -10.24 -10.70 -8.20
C VAL A 188 -9.68 -9.33 -8.56
N HIS A 189 -9.78 -8.35 -7.66
CA HIS A 189 -9.16 -7.04 -7.85
C HIS A 189 -7.64 -7.14 -7.91
N LEU A 190 -7.06 -7.86 -6.95
CA LEU A 190 -5.61 -7.92 -6.76
C LEU A 190 -4.89 -8.60 -7.92
N GLY A 191 -5.45 -9.69 -8.43
CA GLY A 191 -4.85 -10.43 -9.53
C GLY A 191 -4.89 -9.70 -10.87
N SER A 192 -5.77 -8.71 -11.02
CA SER A 192 -5.95 -7.93 -12.27
C SER A 192 -5.30 -6.54 -12.23
N MET A 193 -4.96 -6.01 -11.05
CA MET A 193 -4.47 -4.62 -10.93
C MET A 193 -3.10 -4.39 -11.56
N SER A 194 -2.21 -5.41 -11.64
CA SER A 194 -0.94 -5.28 -12.36
C SER A 194 -1.13 -4.86 -13.81
N ASP A 195 -2.15 -5.38 -14.48
CA ASP A 195 -2.44 -5.03 -15.87
C ASP A 195 -2.92 -3.56 -16.00
N SER A 196 -3.70 -3.07 -15.02
CA SER A 196 -4.09 -1.65 -14.95
C SER A 196 -2.88 -0.74 -14.74
N ILE A 197 -1.93 -1.11 -13.86
CA ILE A 197 -0.69 -0.36 -13.66
C ILE A 197 0.11 -0.31 -14.96
N LYS A 198 0.32 -1.47 -15.61
CA LYS A 198 1.08 -1.57 -16.87
C LYS A 198 0.44 -0.78 -18.01
N THR A 199 -0.91 -0.73 -18.08
CA THR A 199 -1.65 0.11 -19.04
C THR A 199 -1.32 1.58 -18.81
N VAL A 200 -1.38 2.07 -17.57
CA VAL A 200 -1.04 3.47 -17.26
C VAL A 200 0.42 3.77 -17.64
N MET A 201 1.36 2.87 -17.32
CA MET A 201 2.78 3.03 -17.69
C MET A 201 2.98 3.13 -19.20
N GLN A 202 2.31 2.28 -19.96
CA GLN A 202 2.48 2.20 -21.43
C GLN A 202 1.82 3.37 -22.17
N GLN A 203 0.65 3.79 -21.71
CA GLN A 203 -0.12 4.83 -22.39
C GLN A 203 0.29 6.26 -22.00
N ASN A 204 1.07 6.43 -20.93
CA ASN A 204 1.52 7.74 -20.44
C ASN A 204 3.05 7.85 -20.40
N PRO A 205 3.71 8.13 -21.54
CA PRO A 205 5.18 8.17 -21.59
C PRO A 205 5.80 9.35 -20.83
N SER A 206 5.01 10.33 -20.42
CA SER A 206 5.46 11.57 -19.76
C SER A 206 4.77 11.77 -18.41
N ILE A 207 4.85 10.76 -17.54
CA ILE A 207 4.28 10.84 -16.17
C ILE A 207 5.16 11.74 -15.31
N ALA A 208 4.55 12.67 -14.59
CA ALA A 208 5.21 13.57 -13.64
C ALA A 208 4.92 13.17 -12.18
N GLU A 209 5.78 13.64 -11.27
CA GLU A 209 5.51 13.49 -9.84
C GLU A 209 4.24 14.25 -9.43
N GLY A 210 3.37 13.59 -8.66
CA GLY A 210 2.07 14.10 -8.29
C GLY A 210 0.95 13.82 -9.28
N ASP A 211 1.22 13.07 -10.37
CA ASP A 211 0.17 12.59 -11.26
C ASP A 211 -0.58 11.39 -10.64
N ALA A 212 -1.86 11.25 -11.01
CA ALA A 212 -2.64 10.05 -10.78
C ALA A 212 -3.63 9.83 -11.94
N PHE A 213 -3.93 8.57 -12.23
CA PHE A 213 -4.77 8.16 -13.35
C PHE A 213 -5.90 7.28 -12.85
N MET A 214 -7.05 7.32 -13.54
CA MET A 214 -8.18 6.44 -13.26
C MET A 214 -8.58 5.63 -14.48
N LEU A 215 -8.99 4.38 -14.27
CA LEU A 215 -9.50 3.49 -15.32
C LEU A 215 -10.39 2.39 -14.73
N ASN A 216 -11.31 1.87 -15.55
CA ASN A 216 -12.12 0.69 -15.24
C ASN A 216 -12.23 -0.28 -16.43
N SER A 217 -11.61 0.01 -17.56
CA SER A 217 -11.72 -0.76 -18.79
C SER A 217 -11.34 -2.24 -18.57
N PRO A 218 -12.24 -3.20 -18.83
CA PRO A 218 -11.95 -4.63 -18.73
C PRO A 218 -10.84 -5.10 -19.67
N TYR A 219 -10.61 -4.39 -20.75
CA TYR A 219 -9.55 -4.69 -21.73
C TYR A 219 -8.17 -4.17 -21.29
N ASN A 220 -8.15 -3.28 -20.28
CA ASN A 220 -6.95 -2.63 -19.74
C ASN A 220 -6.74 -2.97 -18.25
N GLY A 221 -6.97 -4.22 -17.88
CA GLY A 221 -6.77 -4.71 -16.52
C GLY A 221 -7.93 -4.43 -15.55
N GLY A 222 -9.04 -3.88 -16.01
CA GLY A 222 -10.28 -3.79 -15.23
C GLY A 222 -10.95 -5.17 -15.08
N THR A 223 -11.89 -5.24 -14.15
CA THR A 223 -12.72 -6.44 -13.90
C THR A 223 -14.11 -6.25 -14.48
N HIS A 224 -14.85 -5.29 -13.98
CA HIS A 224 -16.14 -4.80 -14.50
C HIS A 224 -16.23 -3.29 -14.20
N LEU A 225 -17.14 -2.58 -14.88
CA LEU A 225 -17.11 -1.12 -14.90
C LEU A 225 -17.23 -0.44 -13.51
N PRO A 226 -18.02 -0.95 -12.55
CA PRO A 226 -18.06 -0.35 -11.20
C PRO A 226 -16.72 -0.36 -10.43
N ASP A 227 -15.78 -1.24 -10.80
CA ASP A 227 -14.46 -1.35 -10.18
C ASP A 227 -13.49 -0.31 -10.72
N VAL A 228 -13.60 0.92 -10.26
CA VAL A 228 -12.71 2.00 -10.70
C VAL A 228 -11.37 1.89 -9.98
N THR A 229 -10.29 1.87 -10.75
CA THR A 229 -8.92 1.83 -10.26
C THR A 229 -8.28 3.20 -10.36
N VAL A 230 -7.66 3.66 -9.26
CA VAL A 230 -6.78 4.84 -9.24
C VAL A 230 -5.34 4.38 -9.10
N VAL A 231 -4.49 4.81 -10.03
CA VAL A 231 -3.06 4.47 -10.11
C VAL A 231 -2.21 5.71 -9.82
N THR A 232 -1.25 5.59 -8.94
CA THR A 232 -0.35 6.68 -8.55
C THR A 232 1.11 6.22 -8.60
N PRO A 233 2.00 6.90 -9.33
CA PRO A 233 3.44 6.64 -9.32
C PRO A 233 4.09 7.14 -8.04
N VAL A 234 5.10 6.42 -7.56
CA VAL A 234 5.98 6.85 -6.47
C VAL A 234 7.34 7.18 -7.05
N PHE A 235 7.71 8.46 -6.97
CA PHE A 235 8.97 8.96 -7.49
C PHE A 235 10.08 8.84 -6.47
N VAL A 236 11.24 8.36 -6.90
CA VAL A 236 12.49 8.36 -6.13
C VAL A 236 13.59 8.91 -7.03
N ALA A 237 14.32 9.90 -6.55
CA ALA A 237 15.37 10.58 -7.31
C ALA A 237 14.89 11.08 -8.71
N GLY A 238 13.66 11.61 -8.77
CA GLY A 238 13.09 12.20 -9.98
C GLY A 238 12.61 11.22 -11.06
N LYS A 239 12.46 9.91 -10.70
CA LYS A 239 11.95 8.88 -11.61
C LYS A 239 10.86 8.05 -10.92
N PRO A 240 9.84 7.57 -11.65
CA PRO A 240 8.88 6.63 -11.10
C PRO A 240 9.60 5.31 -10.76
N ALA A 241 9.65 4.99 -9.48
CA ALA A 241 10.35 3.82 -8.96
C ALA A 241 9.39 2.70 -8.54
N TYR A 242 8.20 3.06 -8.06
CA TYR A 242 7.18 2.14 -7.60
C TYR A 242 5.80 2.68 -7.98
N TRP A 243 4.78 1.84 -7.80
CA TRP A 243 3.41 2.20 -8.13
C TRP A 243 2.46 1.79 -7.01
N LEU A 244 1.40 2.54 -6.87
CA LEU A 244 0.30 2.27 -5.94
C LEU A 244 -1.00 2.21 -6.70
N GLY A 245 -1.83 1.25 -6.32
CA GLY A 245 -3.16 1.10 -6.87
C GLY A 245 -4.19 0.96 -5.76
N SER A 246 -5.30 1.68 -5.92
CA SER A 246 -6.53 1.45 -5.16
C SER A 246 -7.67 1.22 -6.13
N ARG A 247 -8.41 0.12 -5.96
CA ARG A 247 -9.61 -0.22 -6.74
C ARG A 247 -10.79 -0.24 -5.80
N GLY A 248 -11.82 0.52 -6.12
CA GLY A 248 -13.05 0.56 -5.34
C GLY A 248 -14.27 0.25 -6.21
N HIS A 249 -15.20 -0.55 -5.69
CA HIS A 249 -16.47 -0.80 -6.32
C HIS A 249 -17.41 0.38 -6.05
N HIS A 250 -17.53 1.29 -7.03
CA HIS A 250 -18.43 2.43 -6.96
C HIS A 250 -19.89 1.97 -6.94
N ALA A 251 -20.73 2.63 -6.13
CA ALA A 251 -22.11 2.24 -5.96
C ALA A 251 -22.94 2.36 -7.26
N ASP A 252 -22.56 3.27 -8.14
CA ASP A 252 -23.15 3.47 -9.46
C ASP A 252 -22.13 4.12 -10.40
N ILE A 253 -21.87 3.52 -11.52
CA ILE A 253 -21.03 4.05 -12.59
C ILE A 253 -21.82 4.32 -13.87
N GLY A 254 -23.13 4.54 -13.76
CA GLY A 254 -24.04 4.68 -14.89
C GLY A 254 -24.62 3.34 -15.33
N GLY A 255 -24.85 3.21 -16.62
CA GLY A 255 -25.48 2.02 -17.18
C GLY A 255 -27.01 2.06 -17.14
N ARG A 256 -27.64 1.09 -17.79
CA ARG A 256 -29.09 1.04 -17.99
C ARG A 256 -29.86 0.89 -16.68
N THR A 257 -29.33 0.15 -15.72
CA THR A 257 -29.95 -0.07 -14.41
C THR A 257 -29.12 0.58 -13.28
N PRO A 258 -29.76 1.04 -12.19
CA PRO A 258 -29.02 1.46 -11.01
C PRO A 258 -28.09 0.35 -10.49
N GLY A 259 -26.91 0.76 -10.00
CA GLY A 259 -25.89 -0.19 -9.54
C GLY A 259 -25.08 -0.82 -10.65
N SER A 260 -25.27 -0.40 -11.92
CA SER A 260 -24.43 -0.76 -13.08
C SER A 260 -24.29 -2.26 -13.34
N ALA A 261 -25.32 -3.05 -13.02
CA ALA A 261 -25.32 -4.51 -13.21
C ALA A 261 -26.64 -5.00 -13.84
N PRO A 262 -26.96 -4.60 -15.10
CA PRO A 262 -28.14 -5.10 -15.78
C PRO A 262 -27.96 -6.60 -16.10
N PRO A 263 -28.94 -7.46 -15.77
CA PRO A 263 -28.80 -8.92 -15.94
C PRO A 263 -28.80 -9.38 -17.41
N ASP A 264 -29.22 -8.51 -18.31
CA ASP A 264 -29.42 -8.79 -19.74
C ASP A 264 -28.64 -7.84 -20.65
N SER A 265 -27.52 -7.27 -20.15
CA SER A 265 -26.65 -6.41 -20.97
C SER A 265 -26.05 -7.18 -22.15
N ARG A 266 -25.90 -6.48 -23.26
CA ARG A 266 -25.31 -7.00 -24.51
C ARG A 266 -24.20 -6.11 -25.03
N HIS A 267 -24.10 -4.92 -24.51
CA HIS A 267 -23.07 -3.94 -24.85
C HIS A 267 -22.54 -3.28 -23.59
N ILE A 268 -21.28 -2.91 -23.60
CA ILE A 268 -20.60 -2.31 -22.43
C ILE A 268 -21.28 -1.03 -21.96
N ASP A 269 -21.87 -0.25 -22.89
CA ASP A 269 -22.63 0.96 -22.54
C ASP A 269 -23.88 0.68 -21.69
N ASP A 270 -24.43 -0.54 -21.77
CA ASP A 270 -25.55 -0.94 -20.91
C ASP A 270 -25.12 -1.08 -19.44
N GLU A 271 -23.83 -1.35 -19.21
CA GLU A 271 -23.26 -1.64 -17.90
C GLU A 271 -22.70 -0.40 -17.18
N GLY A 272 -22.32 0.64 -17.94
CA GLY A 272 -21.87 1.88 -17.30
C GLY A 272 -20.95 2.72 -18.18
N VAL A 273 -20.36 3.74 -17.55
CA VAL A 273 -19.38 4.63 -18.16
C VAL A 273 -18.03 3.92 -18.23
N LEU A 274 -17.49 3.80 -19.44
CA LEU A 274 -16.14 3.30 -19.66
C LEU A 274 -15.12 4.42 -19.37
N ILE A 275 -14.24 4.19 -18.44
CA ILE A 275 -13.12 5.07 -18.09
C ILE A 275 -11.84 4.39 -18.57
N ASP A 276 -11.17 5.00 -19.53
CA ASP A 276 -9.94 4.42 -20.08
C ASP A 276 -8.77 5.40 -19.92
N ASN A 277 -7.91 5.13 -18.94
CA ASN A 277 -6.67 5.84 -18.66
C ASN A 277 -6.81 7.38 -18.60
N VAL A 278 -7.72 7.88 -17.78
CA VAL A 278 -7.98 9.32 -17.62
C VAL A 278 -7.09 9.91 -16.52
N GLN A 279 -6.39 10.99 -16.82
CA GLN A 279 -5.59 11.71 -15.82
C GLN A 279 -6.51 12.37 -14.77
N LEU A 280 -6.48 11.86 -13.54
CA LEU A 280 -7.31 12.32 -12.43
C LEU A 280 -6.63 13.43 -11.61
N VAL A 281 -5.31 13.36 -11.47
CA VAL A 281 -4.49 14.39 -10.81
C VAL A 281 -3.31 14.71 -11.73
N ARG A 282 -3.01 16.00 -11.88
CA ARG A 282 -1.87 16.49 -12.66
C ARG A 282 -0.96 17.31 -11.75
N ALA A 283 0.26 16.83 -11.52
CA ALA A 283 1.24 17.48 -10.68
C ALA A 283 0.65 18.00 -9.34
N GLY A 284 -0.12 17.15 -8.65
CA GLY A 284 -0.77 17.47 -7.39
C GLY A 284 -2.08 18.27 -7.49
N THR A 285 -2.53 18.65 -8.69
CA THR A 285 -3.80 19.37 -8.89
C THR A 285 -4.87 18.43 -9.41
N LEU A 286 -6.01 18.35 -8.72
CA LEU A 286 -7.15 17.51 -9.11
C LEU A 286 -7.77 18.02 -10.43
N CYS A 287 -7.88 17.16 -11.44
CA CYS A 287 -8.53 17.42 -12.71
C CYS A 287 -10.07 17.21 -12.62
N GLU A 288 -10.71 17.93 -11.67
CA GLU A 288 -12.10 17.69 -11.30
C GLU A 288 -13.06 17.80 -12.49
N ALA A 289 -12.91 18.83 -13.36
CA ALA A 289 -13.76 19.01 -14.54
C ALA A 289 -13.67 17.81 -15.52
N ALA A 290 -12.45 17.37 -15.84
CA ALA A 290 -12.24 16.23 -16.72
C ALA A 290 -12.83 14.93 -16.16
N ALA A 291 -12.73 14.72 -14.85
CA ALA A 291 -13.35 13.56 -14.20
C ALA A 291 -14.88 13.62 -14.26
N ILE A 292 -15.48 14.79 -14.00
CA ILE A 292 -16.93 15.00 -14.10
C ILE A 292 -17.41 14.81 -15.55
N ASP A 293 -16.69 15.33 -16.54
CA ASP A 293 -17.03 15.19 -17.95
C ASP A 293 -17.09 13.71 -18.36
N VAL A 294 -16.11 12.91 -17.95
CA VAL A 294 -16.11 11.45 -18.20
C VAL A 294 -17.27 10.77 -17.50
N LEU A 295 -17.49 11.02 -16.21
CA LEU A 295 -18.58 10.41 -15.43
C LEU A 295 -19.97 10.81 -15.93
N SER A 296 -20.07 11.96 -16.59
CA SER A 296 -21.29 12.48 -17.22
C SER A 296 -21.48 11.99 -18.67
N SER A 297 -20.51 11.27 -19.21
CA SER A 297 -20.51 10.86 -20.61
C SER A 297 -21.28 9.57 -20.87
N GLY A 298 -21.38 9.22 -22.15
CA GLY A 298 -22.00 7.97 -22.59
C GLY A 298 -23.53 8.02 -22.64
N ARG A 299 -24.11 6.89 -23.03
CA ARG A 299 -25.58 6.75 -23.22
C ARG A 299 -26.33 6.78 -21.90
N TYR A 300 -25.71 6.26 -20.84
CA TYR A 300 -26.28 6.15 -19.50
C TYR A 300 -25.23 6.63 -18.47
N PRO A 301 -25.14 7.95 -18.22
CA PRO A 301 -24.13 8.52 -17.34
C PRO A 301 -24.32 8.13 -15.88
N CYS A 302 -23.31 8.38 -15.04
CA CYS A 302 -23.39 8.18 -13.59
C CYS A 302 -24.53 9.00 -12.98
N ARG A 303 -25.27 8.39 -12.07
CA ARG A 303 -26.46 9.03 -11.44
C ARG A 303 -26.08 9.92 -10.25
N ASN A 304 -24.97 9.62 -9.57
CA ASN A 304 -24.50 10.36 -8.38
C ASN A 304 -23.02 10.72 -8.52
N ILE A 305 -22.73 11.68 -9.39
CA ILE A 305 -21.35 12.13 -9.68
C ILE A 305 -20.66 12.67 -8.41
N SER A 306 -21.40 13.31 -7.50
CA SER A 306 -20.81 13.82 -6.26
C SER A 306 -20.27 12.70 -5.37
N GLN A 307 -20.95 11.57 -5.29
CA GLN A 307 -20.49 10.38 -4.59
C GLN A 307 -19.28 9.74 -5.30
N ASN A 308 -19.33 9.59 -6.62
CA ASN A 308 -18.20 9.08 -7.39
C ASN A 308 -16.95 9.94 -7.18
N MET A 309 -17.09 11.26 -7.23
CA MET A 309 -15.96 12.19 -6.98
C MET A 309 -15.45 12.10 -5.55
N ALA A 310 -16.31 11.88 -4.54
CA ALA A 310 -15.88 11.69 -3.17
C ALA A 310 -15.06 10.39 -3.03
N ASP A 311 -15.52 9.30 -3.63
CA ASP A 311 -14.83 8.00 -3.61
C ASP A 311 -13.50 8.05 -4.39
N LEU A 312 -13.44 8.74 -5.53
CA LEU A 312 -12.18 8.98 -6.25
C LEU A 312 -11.17 9.77 -5.40
N LYS A 313 -11.62 10.81 -4.68
CA LYS A 313 -10.78 11.57 -3.75
C LYS A 313 -10.28 10.70 -2.60
N ALA A 314 -11.10 9.79 -2.10
CA ALA A 314 -10.72 8.81 -1.08
C ALA A 314 -9.66 7.82 -1.60
N GLN A 315 -9.77 7.38 -2.86
CA GLN A 315 -8.77 6.52 -3.51
C GLN A 315 -7.43 7.24 -3.69
N ILE A 316 -7.43 8.53 -4.09
CA ILE A 316 -6.21 9.35 -4.14
C ILE A 316 -5.56 9.43 -2.75
N ALA A 317 -6.35 9.71 -1.71
CA ALA A 317 -5.87 9.81 -0.33
C ALA A 317 -5.28 8.49 0.19
N ALA A 318 -5.87 7.36 -0.18
CA ALA A 318 -5.32 6.03 0.12
C ALA A 318 -3.95 5.84 -0.54
N ASN A 319 -3.83 6.15 -1.82
CA ASN A 319 -2.56 6.07 -2.55
C ASN A 319 -1.51 7.02 -1.95
N GLU A 320 -1.89 8.24 -1.56
CA GLU A 320 -0.97 9.19 -0.90
C GLU A 320 -0.47 8.65 0.44
N THR A 321 -1.31 7.97 1.20
CA THR A 321 -0.89 7.26 2.42
C THR A 321 0.19 6.22 2.10
N GLY A 322 -0.03 5.40 1.07
CA GLY A 322 0.96 4.41 0.61
C GLY A 322 2.26 5.07 0.13
N ARG A 323 2.17 6.16 -0.63
CA ARG A 323 3.34 6.90 -1.14
C ARG A 323 4.25 7.38 0.01
N ARG A 324 3.66 8.01 1.03
CA ARG A 324 4.40 8.49 2.19
C ARG A 324 5.09 7.37 2.95
N GLU A 325 4.43 6.26 3.15
CA GLU A 325 4.99 5.11 3.88
C GLU A 325 6.11 4.41 3.08
N ILE A 326 5.95 4.25 1.75
CA ILE A 326 7.02 3.73 0.89
C ILE A 326 8.25 4.66 0.91
N LEU A 327 8.05 5.98 0.82
CA LEU A 327 9.17 6.94 0.91
C LEU A 327 9.87 6.88 2.27
N ARG A 328 9.13 6.71 3.38
CA ARG A 328 9.73 6.47 4.70
C ARG A 328 10.57 5.19 4.75
N MET A 329 10.13 4.14 4.05
CA MET A 329 10.95 2.92 3.90
C MET A 329 12.22 3.21 3.11
N VAL A 330 12.12 3.97 2.01
CA VAL A 330 13.28 4.39 1.19
C VAL A 330 14.26 5.21 2.04
N ASP A 331 13.78 6.15 2.83
CA ASP A 331 14.62 6.96 3.75
C ASP A 331 15.29 6.08 4.83
N SER A 332 14.60 5.04 5.28
CA SER A 332 15.07 4.17 6.36
C SER A 332 16.06 3.10 5.91
N TYR A 333 15.86 2.52 4.73
CA TYR A 333 16.58 1.34 4.24
C TYR A 333 17.38 1.61 2.96
N GLY A 334 17.14 2.72 2.28
CA GLY A 334 17.67 3.04 0.95
C GLY A 334 16.83 2.43 -0.18
N ALA A 335 16.73 3.15 -1.31
CA ALA A 335 15.94 2.72 -2.47
C ALA A 335 16.40 1.36 -3.02
N ALA A 336 17.69 1.12 -3.09
CA ALA A 336 18.24 -0.15 -3.60
C ALA A 336 17.79 -1.36 -2.79
N ALA A 337 17.77 -1.23 -1.44
CA ALA A 337 17.30 -2.30 -0.57
C ALA A 337 15.78 -2.50 -0.70
N VAL A 338 14.98 -1.42 -0.70
CA VAL A 338 13.53 -1.52 -0.87
C VAL A 338 13.19 -2.24 -2.18
N THR A 339 13.82 -1.84 -3.30
CA THR A 339 13.62 -2.49 -4.61
C THR A 339 14.04 -3.97 -4.58
N ALA A 340 15.21 -4.28 -4.01
CA ALA A 340 15.68 -5.67 -3.93
C ALA A 340 14.71 -6.54 -3.11
N TYR A 341 14.20 -6.02 -1.98
CA TYR A 341 13.28 -6.80 -1.15
C TYR A 341 11.87 -6.92 -1.74
N MET A 342 11.42 -6.01 -2.59
CA MET A 342 10.23 -6.22 -3.41
C MET A 342 10.40 -7.48 -4.28
N GLY A 343 11.54 -7.61 -4.96
CA GLY A 343 11.89 -8.80 -5.73
C GLY A 343 11.99 -10.07 -4.86
N HIS A 344 12.68 -10.00 -3.73
CA HIS A 344 12.81 -11.16 -2.82
C HIS A 344 11.47 -11.66 -2.26
N VAL A 345 10.52 -10.75 -1.99
CA VAL A 345 9.16 -11.13 -1.57
C VAL A 345 8.42 -11.85 -2.69
N GLN A 346 8.57 -11.43 -3.95
CA GLN A 346 8.03 -12.13 -5.11
C GLN A 346 8.71 -13.49 -5.30
N ASP A 347 10.03 -13.56 -5.21
CA ASP A 347 10.80 -14.82 -5.36
C ASP A 347 10.42 -15.85 -4.28
N ASN A 348 10.18 -15.41 -3.05
CA ASN A 348 9.67 -16.27 -1.98
C ASN A 348 8.28 -16.85 -2.30
N ALA A 349 7.40 -16.05 -2.89
CA ALA A 349 6.09 -16.50 -3.33
C ALA A 349 6.20 -17.48 -4.51
N GLU A 350 7.07 -17.22 -5.48
CA GLU A 350 7.38 -18.13 -6.59
C GLU A 350 7.86 -19.49 -6.09
N GLN A 351 8.84 -19.51 -5.20
CA GLN A 351 9.35 -20.76 -4.63
C GLN A 351 8.26 -21.56 -3.88
N SER A 352 7.39 -20.84 -3.18
CA SER A 352 6.26 -21.45 -2.47
C SER A 352 5.26 -22.10 -3.43
N VAL A 353 4.95 -21.47 -4.56
CA VAL A 353 4.09 -22.05 -5.61
C VAL A 353 4.77 -23.21 -6.33
N ARG A 354 6.09 -23.13 -6.62
CA ARG A 354 6.85 -24.26 -7.18
C ARG A 354 6.81 -25.48 -6.27
N ALA A 355 6.85 -25.30 -4.95
CA ALA A 355 6.70 -26.39 -4.00
C ALA A 355 5.30 -27.03 -4.06
N VAL A 356 4.25 -26.25 -4.31
CA VAL A 356 2.89 -26.78 -4.55
C VAL A 356 2.84 -27.58 -5.85
N ILE A 357 3.38 -27.01 -6.95
CA ILE A 357 3.41 -27.63 -8.28
C ILE A 357 4.09 -29.01 -8.24
N ALA A 358 5.14 -29.17 -7.43
CA ALA A 358 5.83 -30.44 -7.27
C ALA A 358 4.92 -31.61 -6.77
N GLY A 359 3.84 -31.29 -6.06
CA GLY A 359 2.86 -32.26 -5.58
C GLY A 359 1.65 -32.48 -6.51
N LEU A 360 1.50 -31.65 -7.54
CA LEU A 360 0.36 -31.71 -8.46
C LEU A 360 0.56 -32.73 -9.57
N LYS A 361 -0.54 -33.09 -10.22
CA LYS A 361 -0.58 -33.98 -11.37
C LYS A 361 -1.39 -33.33 -12.51
N ASP A 362 -1.15 -33.80 -13.71
CA ASP A 362 -1.98 -33.46 -14.87
C ASP A 362 -3.44 -33.75 -14.59
N GLY A 363 -4.32 -32.88 -15.08
CA GLY A 363 -5.76 -33.06 -14.93
C GLY A 363 -6.55 -32.20 -15.91
N SER A 364 -7.82 -32.53 -16.07
CA SER A 364 -8.74 -31.71 -16.87
C SER A 364 -10.12 -31.74 -16.22
N PHE A 365 -10.81 -30.61 -16.33
CA PHE A 365 -12.16 -30.48 -15.81
C PHE A 365 -13.02 -29.65 -16.77
N VAL A 366 -14.30 -29.99 -16.85
CA VAL A 366 -15.31 -29.25 -17.62
C VAL A 366 -16.44 -28.90 -16.67
N TYR A 367 -16.74 -27.62 -16.58
CA TYR A 367 -17.87 -27.11 -15.83
C TYR A 367 -18.97 -26.62 -16.77
N PRO A 368 -20.16 -27.26 -16.78
CA PRO A 368 -21.29 -26.80 -17.56
C PRO A 368 -21.97 -25.61 -16.83
N MET A 369 -22.31 -24.56 -17.58
CA MET A 369 -23.09 -23.43 -17.10
C MET A 369 -24.58 -23.60 -17.42
N ASP A 370 -25.47 -22.94 -16.66
CA ASP A 370 -26.93 -23.03 -16.82
C ASP A 370 -27.42 -22.60 -18.21
N THR A 371 -26.68 -21.75 -18.87
CA THR A 371 -26.99 -21.23 -20.19
C THR A 371 -26.46 -22.09 -21.35
N GLY A 372 -25.91 -23.27 -21.04
CA GLY A 372 -25.41 -24.24 -22.02
C GLY A 372 -23.96 -24.02 -22.45
N GLN A 373 -23.30 -22.97 -22.01
CA GLN A 373 -21.85 -22.81 -22.16
C GLN A 373 -21.11 -23.77 -21.23
N GLN A 374 -19.82 -23.94 -21.49
CA GLN A 374 -18.92 -24.67 -20.61
C GLN A 374 -17.62 -23.93 -20.40
N ILE A 375 -17.06 -24.05 -19.20
CA ILE A 375 -15.69 -23.67 -18.90
C ILE A 375 -14.87 -24.94 -18.86
N LYS A 376 -13.83 -25.04 -19.66
CA LYS A 376 -12.89 -26.16 -19.65
C LYS A 376 -11.54 -25.68 -19.16
N VAL A 377 -10.92 -26.42 -18.26
CA VAL A 377 -9.56 -26.20 -17.81
C VAL A 377 -8.75 -27.48 -17.93
N THR A 378 -7.54 -27.38 -18.42
CA THR A 378 -6.56 -28.46 -18.47
C THR A 378 -5.31 -28.00 -17.75
N LEU A 379 -4.88 -28.76 -16.76
CA LEU A 379 -3.65 -28.54 -16.01
C LEU A 379 -2.57 -29.48 -16.55
N LYS A 380 -1.43 -28.94 -16.93
CA LYS A 380 -0.22 -29.67 -17.33
C LYS A 380 0.92 -29.30 -16.42
N ILE A 381 1.60 -30.29 -15.88
CA ILE A 381 2.70 -30.12 -14.94
C ILE A 381 4.04 -30.50 -15.60
N ASP A 382 4.97 -29.55 -15.59
CA ASP A 382 6.37 -29.82 -15.89
C ASP A 382 7.17 -29.90 -14.59
N HIS A 383 7.29 -31.10 -14.07
CA HIS A 383 8.04 -31.35 -12.84
C HIS A 383 9.55 -31.02 -12.97
N ALA A 384 10.11 -31.12 -14.17
CA ALA A 384 11.54 -30.86 -14.40
C ALA A 384 11.82 -29.35 -14.32
N ALA A 385 10.93 -28.54 -14.90
CA ALA A 385 11.02 -27.07 -14.84
C ALA A 385 10.34 -26.48 -13.59
N GLY A 386 9.58 -27.27 -12.82
CA GLY A 386 8.78 -26.79 -11.69
C GLY A 386 7.72 -25.78 -12.12
N ARG A 387 7.09 -25.99 -13.28
CA ARG A 387 6.07 -25.11 -13.88
C ARG A 387 4.75 -25.82 -14.09
N ALA A 388 3.69 -25.06 -14.16
CA ALA A 388 2.37 -25.55 -14.54
C ALA A 388 1.77 -24.69 -15.65
N CYS A 389 1.13 -25.36 -16.62
CA CYS A 389 0.31 -24.70 -17.63
C CYS A 389 -1.17 -24.90 -17.28
N VAL A 390 -1.90 -23.80 -17.16
CA VAL A 390 -3.36 -23.76 -16.96
C VAL A 390 -3.98 -23.31 -18.28
N ASP A 391 -4.55 -24.27 -19.00
CA ASP A 391 -5.06 -24.07 -20.37
C ASP A 391 -6.58 -24.18 -20.38
N PHE A 392 -7.25 -23.08 -20.77
CA PHE A 392 -8.69 -22.96 -20.90
C PHE A 392 -9.20 -23.29 -22.33
N THR A 393 -8.35 -23.84 -23.20
CA THR A 393 -8.74 -24.27 -24.54
C THR A 393 -9.86 -25.30 -24.51
N GLY A 394 -10.94 -25.00 -25.23
CA GLY A 394 -12.19 -25.78 -25.24
C GLY A 394 -13.28 -25.22 -24.33
N THR A 395 -13.04 -24.09 -23.66
CA THR A 395 -14.08 -23.22 -23.13
C THR A 395 -14.96 -22.71 -24.27
N SER A 396 -16.26 -22.53 -24.03
CA SER A 396 -17.21 -22.02 -25.02
C SER A 396 -16.80 -20.68 -25.58
N ALA A 397 -17.16 -20.39 -26.81
CA ALA A 397 -16.99 -19.06 -27.39
C ALA A 397 -17.74 -17.99 -26.61
N GLN A 398 -17.30 -16.75 -26.77
CA GLN A 398 -17.90 -15.57 -26.16
C GLN A 398 -19.43 -15.57 -26.28
N HIS A 399 -20.10 -15.42 -25.15
CA HIS A 399 -21.55 -15.37 -25.06
C HIS A 399 -22.08 -13.99 -25.50
N PRO A 400 -23.20 -13.90 -26.23
CA PRO A 400 -23.76 -12.60 -26.66
C PRO A 400 -24.38 -11.77 -25.52
N GLY A 401 -24.48 -12.32 -24.28
CA GLY A 401 -24.85 -11.64 -23.05
C GLY A 401 -23.63 -11.30 -22.23
N ASN A 402 -23.83 -11.05 -20.95
CA ASN A 402 -22.81 -10.56 -20.00
C ASN A 402 -22.08 -11.64 -19.20
N TYR A 403 -22.17 -12.89 -19.56
CA TYR A 403 -21.47 -14.02 -18.91
C TYR A 403 -20.11 -14.28 -19.57
N ASN A 404 -19.30 -13.24 -19.67
CA ASN A 404 -17.94 -13.33 -20.21
C ASN A 404 -16.96 -12.77 -19.17
N ALA A 405 -15.74 -13.29 -19.14
CA ALA A 405 -14.70 -12.83 -18.22
C ALA A 405 -13.51 -12.25 -19.02
N PRO A 406 -13.03 -11.05 -18.70
CA PRO A 406 -11.80 -10.54 -19.30
C PRO A 406 -10.60 -11.37 -18.85
N PHE A 407 -9.52 -11.37 -19.64
CA PHE A 407 -8.29 -12.12 -19.32
C PHE A 407 -7.77 -11.85 -17.91
N ALA A 408 -7.83 -10.59 -17.47
CA ALA A 408 -7.38 -10.18 -16.13
C ALA A 408 -8.13 -10.92 -15.01
N VAL A 409 -9.42 -11.22 -15.17
CA VAL A 409 -10.21 -12.00 -14.19
C VAL A 409 -9.78 -13.46 -14.20
N SER A 410 -9.58 -14.06 -15.36
CA SER A 410 -9.11 -15.45 -15.49
C SER A 410 -7.73 -15.61 -14.80
N ARG A 411 -6.83 -14.65 -15.03
CA ARG A 411 -5.52 -14.59 -14.38
C ARG A 411 -5.63 -14.46 -12.86
N ALA A 412 -6.54 -13.61 -12.38
CA ALA A 412 -6.76 -13.41 -10.95
C ALA A 412 -7.28 -14.67 -10.26
N VAL A 413 -8.17 -15.43 -10.91
CA VAL A 413 -8.70 -16.72 -10.39
C VAL A 413 -7.56 -17.75 -10.28
N VAL A 414 -6.74 -17.89 -11.29
CA VAL A 414 -5.59 -18.81 -11.26
C VAL A 414 -4.62 -18.41 -10.15
N LEU A 415 -4.27 -17.14 -10.04
CA LEU A 415 -3.42 -16.61 -8.97
C LEU A 415 -3.99 -16.96 -7.59
N TYR A 416 -5.28 -16.71 -7.38
CA TYR A 416 -5.94 -16.99 -6.10
C TYR A 416 -5.89 -18.46 -5.73
N VAL A 417 -6.23 -19.35 -6.68
CA VAL A 417 -6.22 -20.81 -6.46
C VAL A 417 -4.82 -21.29 -6.05
N PHE A 418 -3.78 -20.94 -6.79
CA PHE A 418 -2.42 -21.35 -6.44
C PHE A 418 -1.96 -20.73 -5.12
N ARG A 419 -2.33 -19.47 -4.84
CA ARG A 419 -2.00 -18.82 -3.57
C ARG A 419 -2.61 -19.54 -2.35
N ILE A 420 -3.87 -19.96 -2.42
CA ILE A 420 -4.50 -20.70 -1.29
C ILE A 420 -3.90 -22.09 -1.11
N MET A 421 -3.47 -22.75 -2.19
CA MET A 421 -2.81 -24.06 -2.11
C MET A 421 -1.46 -24.02 -1.41
N VAL A 422 -0.80 -22.86 -1.35
CA VAL A 422 0.47 -22.70 -0.62
C VAL A 422 0.30 -22.96 0.89
N GLY A 423 -0.84 -22.61 1.48
CA GLY A 423 -1.15 -22.87 2.89
C GLY A 423 -0.25 -22.14 3.92
N LYS A 424 0.60 -21.21 3.47
CA LYS A 424 1.51 -20.41 4.30
C LYS A 424 1.13 -18.92 4.25
N ASN A 425 1.54 -18.16 5.24
CA ASN A 425 1.32 -16.72 5.26
C ASN A 425 2.35 -16.00 4.38
N ILE A 426 2.06 -15.95 3.08
CA ILE A 426 2.80 -15.14 2.10
C ILE A 426 1.85 -14.11 1.48
N PRO A 427 2.29 -12.93 1.03
CA PRO A 427 1.44 -12.03 0.27
C PRO A 427 0.98 -12.69 -1.05
N LEU A 428 -0.22 -12.32 -1.49
CA LEU A 428 -0.66 -12.61 -2.85
C LEU A 428 0.06 -11.61 -3.76
N ASN A 429 0.98 -12.08 -4.60
CA ASN A 429 1.77 -11.20 -5.46
C ASN A 429 2.12 -11.87 -6.79
N GLU A 430 2.79 -11.11 -7.67
CA GLU A 430 3.20 -11.55 -9.00
C GLU A 430 4.09 -12.80 -8.97
N GLY A 431 4.88 -12.99 -7.92
CA GLY A 431 5.71 -14.18 -7.76
C GLY A 431 4.92 -15.49 -7.81
N CYS A 432 3.66 -15.48 -7.35
CA CYS A 432 2.80 -16.66 -7.45
C CYS A 432 2.49 -17.05 -8.91
N LEU A 433 2.54 -16.11 -9.85
CA LEU A 433 2.27 -16.34 -11.28
C LEU A 433 3.52 -16.72 -12.07
N LYS A 434 4.72 -16.36 -11.61
CA LYS A 434 5.98 -16.62 -12.34
C LYS A 434 6.14 -18.08 -12.81
N PRO A 435 5.79 -19.12 -12.03
CA PRO A 435 5.90 -20.52 -12.49
C PRO A 435 4.67 -21.02 -13.26
N LEU A 436 3.72 -20.13 -13.62
CA LEU A 436 2.47 -20.50 -14.27
C LEU A 436 2.39 -19.93 -15.69
N ASP A 437 2.00 -20.78 -16.63
CA ASP A 437 1.63 -20.39 -17.98
C ASP A 437 0.09 -20.46 -18.07
N ILE A 438 -0.55 -19.35 -18.40
CA ILE A 438 -2.02 -19.27 -18.46
C ILE A 438 -2.42 -19.06 -19.91
N ILE A 439 -3.18 -19.99 -20.48
CA ILE A 439 -3.68 -19.93 -21.85
C ILE A 439 -5.20 -19.71 -21.79
N VAL A 440 -5.65 -18.55 -22.26
CA VAL A 440 -7.07 -18.23 -22.46
C VAL A 440 -7.26 -17.98 -23.96
N PRO A 441 -8.08 -18.78 -24.65
CA PRO A 441 -8.32 -18.58 -26.07
C PRO A 441 -8.99 -17.24 -26.34
N GLU A 442 -8.59 -16.58 -27.42
CA GLU A 442 -9.28 -15.37 -27.89
C GLU A 442 -10.73 -15.70 -28.24
N ASN A 443 -11.64 -14.78 -27.92
CA ASN A 443 -13.09 -14.91 -28.14
C ASN A 443 -13.73 -16.10 -27.41
N SER A 444 -13.20 -16.49 -26.25
CA SER A 444 -13.83 -17.46 -25.36
C SER A 444 -14.44 -16.80 -24.12
#